data_de5f0c805ff38adb124d213612a40002
#
_entry.id   de5f0c805ff38adb124d213612a40002
#
_cell.length_a   1.000
_cell.length_b   1.000
_cell.length_c   1.000
_cell.angle_alpha   90.00
_cell.angle_beta   90.00
_cell.angle_gamma   90.00
#
_symmetry.space_group_name_H-M   'P 1'
#
loop_
_entity.id
_entity.type
_entity.pdbx_description
1 polymer ?
#
loop_
_entity_poly.entity_id
_entity_poly.type
_entity_poly.pdbx_seq_one_letter_code
_entity_poly.pdbx_strand_id
1 'polypeptide(L)'
;MPLLEIGDPAPWFSIAATNNPLFHFSTVGGRRVVLFFFASAAFEQIQVILKSFQELSEEFQSLQVPQFGVSVDPADKEQNRPTTIAPSFIFFWDFDKKLSQQYGVSRDVEQNGVAGVHYAPQTFVLNENLQVINIFPMGEAHQHAQQVFDFLKSLPPLEEGRSATPHAPVLVIPNVLDKASCSGLIDMYKADGGSPSGFMRQVGGKTVGLYDDNFKKRSDFFIEDTKLQQQLNTIILRRVRPEVEKAFQFTITRFERYLVGCYDAQSGGYFR
;
A
#
# COMPACT_ATOMS: atom_id res chain seq x y z
N MET A 1 1.72 -11.77 -10.47
CA MET A 1 1.21 -10.39 -10.23
C MET A 1 2.31 -9.39 -10.50
N PRO A 2 2.00 -8.12 -10.82
CA PRO A 2 3.03 -7.07 -10.84
C PRO A 2 3.60 -6.87 -9.44
N LEU A 3 4.82 -6.36 -9.34
CA LEU A 3 5.43 -5.93 -8.09
C LEU A 3 4.56 -4.88 -7.41
N LEU A 4 4.44 -4.95 -6.09
CA LEU A 4 3.75 -3.91 -5.32
C LEU A 4 4.53 -2.59 -5.43
N GLU A 5 3.78 -1.50 -5.43
CA GLU A 5 4.30 -0.14 -5.48
C GLU A 5 3.95 0.62 -4.20
N ILE A 6 4.64 1.74 -3.96
CA ILE A 6 4.30 2.64 -2.86
C ILE A 6 2.85 3.12 -3.05
N GLY A 7 2.05 3.03 -1.98
CA GLY A 7 0.63 3.34 -1.97
C GLY A 7 -0.29 2.12 -2.17
N ASP A 8 0.26 0.95 -2.53
CA ASP A 8 -0.55 -0.26 -2.64
C ASP A 8 -0.88 -0.86 -1.26
N PRO A 9 -2.10 -1.39 -1.07
CA PRO A 9 -2.39 -2.19 0.10
C PRO A 9 -1.63 -3.52 0.04
N ALA A 10 -0.94 -3.88 1.13
CA ALA A 10 -0.29 -5.16 1.24
C ALA A 10 -1.34 -6.29 1.26
N PRO A 11 -1.17 -7.36 0.47
CA PRO A 11 -2.05 -8.51 0.53
C PRO A 11 -2.09 -9.11 1.93
N TRP A 12 -3.28 -9.45 2.40
CA TRP A 12 -3.44 -10.22 3.62
C TRP A 12 -3.23 -11.71 3.33
N PHE A 13 -2.55 -12.37 4.23
CA PHE A 13 -2.24 -13.79 4.10
C PHE A 13 -2.27 -14.49 5.45
N SER A 14 -2.33 -15.82 5.40
CA SER A 14 -2.13 -16.71 6.55
C SER A 14 -1.06 -17.71 6.17
N ILE A 15 -0.03 -17.85 7.02
CA ILE A 15 1.15 -18.64 6.73
C ILE A 15 1.77 -19.22 8.01
N ALA A 16 2.50 -20.31 7.89
CA ALA A 16 3.28 -20.84 9.00
C ALA A 16 4.48 -19.91 9.30
N ALA A 17 4.69 -19.60 10.57
CA ALA A 17 5.77 -18.75 11.07
C ALA A 17 6.61 -19.48 12.13
N THR A 18 7.72 -18.89 12.53
CA THR A 18 8.61 -19.45 13.57
C THR A 18 7.92 -19.62 14.93
N ASN A 19 6.98 -18.75 15.26
CA ASN A 19 6.29 -18.72 16.56
C ASN A 19 4.81 -19.12 16.49
N ASN A 20 4.26 -19.34 15.29
CA ASN A 20 2.85 -19.69 15.09
C ASN A 20 2.67 -20.54 13.83
N PRO A 21 2.08 -21.74 13.91
CA PRO A 21 1.84 -22.59 12.74
C PRO A 21 0.84 -21.99 11.75
N LEU A 22 0.01 -21.03 12.17
CA LEU A 22 -0.94 -20.30 11.32
C LEU A 22 -0.98 -18.83 11.73
N PHE A 23 -0.03 -18.07 11.25
CA PHE A 23 0.05 -16.64 11.50
C PHE A 23 -0.85 -15.87 10.53
N HIS A 24 -1.74 -15.03 11.05
CA HIS A 24 -2.60 -14.17 10.25
C HIS A 24 -2.00 -12.76 10.17
N PHE A 25 -1.48 -12.39 9.01
CA PHE A 25 -0.77 -11.12 8.83
C PHE A 25 -1.64 -9.88 9.09
N SER A 26 -2.96 -9.96 8.88
CA SER A 26 -3.88 -8.86 9.22
C SER A 26 -3.86 -8.45 10.69
N THR A 27 -3.38 -9.32 11.60
CA THR A 27 -3.32 -9.03 13.04
C THR A 27 -2.21 -8.04 13.42
N VAL A 28 -1.29 -7.72 12.52
CA VAL A 28 -0.23 -6.73 12.78
C VAL A 28 -0.62 -5.31 12.42
N GLY A 29 -1.83 -5.09 11.88
CA GLY A 29 -2.37 -3.75 11.62
C GLY A 29 -2.36 -2.86 12.86
N GLY A 30 -2.33 -1.54 12.67
CA GLY A 30 -2.17 -0.54 13.73
C GLY A 30 -0.70 -0.25 14.08
N ARG A 31 0.26 -0.85 13.38
CA ARG A 31 1.71 -0.66 13.56
C ARG A 31 2.38 -0.52 12.22
N ARG A 32 3.51 0.18 12.20
CA ARG A 32 4.44 0.09 11.06
C ARG A 32 5.11 -1.26 11.08
N VAL A 33 5.39 -1.82 9.91
CA VAL A 33 5.91 -3.18 9.76
C VAL A 33 7.08 -3.18 8.78
N VAL A 34 8.13 -3.92 9.10
CA VAL A 34 9.20 -4.30 8.17
C VAL A 34 8.97 -5.72 7.71
N LEU A 35 8.91 -5.94 6.40
CA LEU A 35 8.72 -7.26 5.79
C LEU A 35 9.80 -7.50 4.74
N PHE A 36 10.79 -8.33 5.09
CA PHE A 36 11.97 -8.64 4.26
C PHE A 36 11.81 -9.96 3.53
N PHE A 37 11.69 -9.92 2.22
CA PHE A 37 11.72 -11.07 1.32
C PHE A 37 13.16 -11.34 0.90
N PHE A 38 13.75 -12.46 1.34
CA PHE A 38 15.19 -12.71 1.15
C PHE A 38 15.55 -14.03 0.43
N ALA A 39 14.57 -14.84 0.08
CA ALA A 39 14.68 -16.16 -0.54
C ALA A 39 15.29 -17.23 0.37
N SER A 40 16.59 -17.18 0.68
CA SER A 40 17.28 -18.15 1.52
C SER A 40 18.39 -17.48 2.34
N ALA A 41 18.49 -17.84 3.61
CA ALA A 41 19.58 -17.45 4.49
C ALA A 41 20.89 -18.26 4.27
N ALA A 42 20.92 -19.12 3.25
CA ALA A 42 22.16 -19.77 2.83
C ALA A 42 23.12 -18.79 2.12
N PHE A 43 22.61 -17.69 1.56
CA PHE A 43 23.42 -16.69 0.88
C PHE A 43 24.11 -15.76 1.87
N GLU A 44 25.44 -15.60 1.74
CA GLU A 44 26.25 -14.76 2.63
C GLU A 44 25.73 -13.32 2.72
N GLN A 45 25.36 -12.73 1.60
CA GLN A 45 24.80 -11.38 1.55
C GLN A 45 23.51 -11.24 2.39
N ILE A 46 22.66 -12.26 2.39
CA ILE A 46 21.42 -12.29 3.22
C ILE A 46 21.78 -12.41 4.69
N GLN A 47 22.78 -13.22 5.04
CA GLN A 47 23.25 -13.35 6.42
C GLN A 47 23.75 -12.01 6.97
N VAL A 48 24.52 -11.27 6.16
CA VAL A 48 25.00 -9.93 6.51
C VAL A 48 23.83 -8.98 6.77
N ILE A 49 22.80 -8.96 5.90
CA ILE A 49 21.62 -8.11 6.07
C ILE A 49 20.86 -8.49 7.35
N LEU A 50 20.58 -9.78 7.57
CA LEU A 50 19.86 -10.25 8.76
C LEU A 50 20.62 -9.90 10.04
N LYS A 51 21.96 -10.04 10.04
CA LYS A 51 22.81 -9.65 11.15
C LYS A 51 22.74 -8.15 11.42
N SER A 52 22.80 -7.32 10.39
CA SER A 52 22.67 -5.85 10.52
C SER A 52 21.30 -5.44 11.08
N PHE A 53 20.23 -6.11 10.70
CA PHE A 53 18.91 -5.91 11.34
C PHE A 53 18.92 -6.32 12.82
N GLN A 54 19.57 -7.44 13.15
CA GLN A 54 19.67 -7.89 14.55
C GLN A 54 20.48 -6.91 15.40
N GLU A 55 21.53 -6.32 14.86
CA GLU A 55 22.35 -5.31 15.54
C GLU A 55 21.53 -4.04 15.87
N LEU A 56 20.51 -3.72 15.07
CA LEU A 56 19.59 -2.59 15.29
C LEU A 56 18.28 -3.01 15.97
N SER A 57 18.21 -4.21 16.56
CA SER A 57 16.93 -4.75 17.09
C SER A 57 16.34 -3.92 18.23
N GLU A 58 17.16 -3.36 19.11
CA GLU A 58 16.70 -2.48 20.21
C GLU A 58 16.12 -1.17 19.67
N GLU A 59 16.74 -0.61 18.64
CA GLU A 59 16.28 0.61 17.95
C GLU A 59 14.92 0.38 17.27
N PHE A 60 14.76 -0.73 16.52
CA PHE A 60 13.47 -1.09 15.93
C PHE A 60 12.40 -1.35 17.01
N GLN A 61 12.77 -1.97 18.12
CA GLN A 61 11.88 -2.17 19.25
C GLN A 61 11.46 -0.84 19.88
N SER A 62 12.36 0.13 20.00
CA SER A 62 12.04 1.46 20.52
C SER A 62 11.00 2.22 19.66
N LEU A 63 10.99 1.96 18.35
CA LEU A 63 9.99 2.46 17.39
C LEU A 63 8.72 1.60 17.36
N GLN A 64 8.65 0.50 18.12
CA GLN A 64 7.55 -0.47 18.12
C GLN A 64 7.26 -1.06 16.71
N VAL A 65 8.30 -1.26 15.91
CA VAL A 65 8.21 -1.78 14.55
C VAL A 65 8.58 -3.27 14.53
N PRO A 66 7.61 -4.18 14.38
CA PRO A 66 7.89 -5.59 14.22
C PRO A 66 8.57 -5.88 12.89
N GLN A 67 9.48 -6.86 12.93
CA GLN A 67 10.30 -7.28 11.80
C GLN A 67 9.91 -8.70 11.39
N PHE A 68 9.59 -8.88 10.11
CA PHE A 68 9.24 -10.17 9.52
C PHE A 68 10.18 -10.49 8.36
N GLY A 69 10.60 -11.75 8.30
CA GLY A 69 11.39 -12.27 7.18
C GLY A 69 10.64 -13.36 6.43
N VAL A 70 10.77 -13.41 5.12
CA VAL A 70 10.13 -14.43 4.26
C VAL A 70 11.20 -15.27 3.59
N SER A 71 11.24 -16.56 3.93
CA SER A 71 12.10 -17.56 3.30
C SER A 71 11.28 -18.52 2.43
N VAL A 72 11.84 -18.87 1.27
CA VAL A 72 11.31 -19.90 0.38
C VAL A 72 12.13 -21.20 0.41
N ASP A 73 13.19 -21.23 1.22
CA ASP A 73 14.10 -22.39 1.36
C ASP A 73 13.68 -23.28 2.56
N PRO A 74 13.22 -24.51 2.33
CA PRO A 74 12.90 -25.44 3.42
C PRO A 74 14.06 -25.68 4.39
N ALA A 75 15.30 -25.67 3.90
CA ALA A 75 16.49 -25.90 4.72
C ALA A 75 16.73 -24.76 5.74
N ASP A 76 16.20 -23.55 5.50
CA ASP A 76 16.24 -22.46 6.48
C ASP A 76 15.46 -22.81 7.74
N LYS A 77 14.30 -23.45 7.59
CA LYS A 77 13.48 -23.93 8.73
C LYS A 77 14.14 -25.14 9.41
N GLU A 78 14.55 -26.13 8.63
CA GLU A 78 15.14 -27.36 9.14
C GLU A 78 16.43 -27.12 9.95
N GLN A 79 17.25 -26.17 9.50
CA GLN A 79 18.53 -25.83 10.13
C GLN A 79 18.46 -24.60 11.04
N ASN A 80 17.29 -23.99 11.21
CA ASN A 80 17.09 -22.76 11.99
C ASN A 80 18.03 -21.61 11.59
N ARG A 81 18.44 -21.53 10.31
CA ARG A 81 19.44 -20.56 9.84
C ARG A 81 19.06 -19.11 10.15
N PRO A 82 17.94 -18.57 9.64
CA PRO A 82 17.63 -17.16 9.85
C PRO A 82 17.30 -16.85 11.31
N THR A 83 16.67 -17.76 12.04
CA THR A 83 16.33 -17.60 13.46
C THR A 83 17.59 -17.52 14.34
N THR A 84 18.64 -18.25 13.98
CA THR A 84 19.94 -18.18 14.67
C THR A 84 20.64 -16.84 14.43
N ILE A 85 20.52 -16.28 13.21
CA ILE A 85 21.18 -15.02 12.85
C ILE A 85 20.43 -13.81 13.39
N ALA A 86 19.10 -13.80 13.28
CA ALA A 86 18.25 -12.67 13.64
C ALA A 86 17.03 -13.13 14.47
N PRO A 87 17.25 -13.48 15.76
CA PRO A 87 16.20 -13.97 16.66
C PRO A 87 15.11 -12.93 16.95
N SER A 88 15.35 -11.64 16.69
CA SER A 88 14.33 -10.58 16.80
C SER A 88 13.24 -10.65 15.74
N PHE A 89 13.48 -11.34 14.63
CA PHE A 89 12.52 -11.52 13.55
C PHE A 89 11.54 -12.65 13.81
N ILE A 90 10.34 -12.51 13.25
CA ILE A 90 9.42 -13.62 13.00
C ILE A 90 9.57 -14.01 11.54
N PHE A 91 9.95 -15.26 11.26
CA PHE A 91 10.13 -15.76 9.89
C PHE A 91 8.88 -16.50 9.41
N PHE A 92 8.48 -16.20 8.17
CA PHE A 92 7.42 -16.84 7.42
C PHE A 92 8.00 -17.86 6.44
N TRP A 93 7.35 -19.03 6.35
CA TRP A 93 7.80 -20.17 5.55
C TRP A 93 6.97 -20.27 4.27
N ASP A 94 7.43 -19.58 3.20
CA ASP A 94 6.74 -19.47 1.90
C ASP A 94 7.32 -20.47 0.89
N PHE A 95 7.33 -21.76 1.23
CA PHE A 95 7.99 -22.81 0.42
C PHE A 95 7.32 -23.01 -0.95
N ASP A 96 6.04 -22.74 -1.08
CA ASP A 96 5.31 -22.76 -2.35
C ASP A 96 5.37 -21.43 -3.12
N LYS A 97 6.08 -20.42 -2.59
CA LYS A 97 6.30 -19.09 -3.15
C LYS A 97 5.03 -18.28 -3.43
N LYS A 98 3.87 -18.69 -2.92
CA LYS A 98 2.61 -17.98 -3.15
C LYS A 98 2.62 -16.58 -2.59
N LEU A 99 3.14 -16.40 -1.37
CA LEU A 99 3.27 -15.08 -0.76
C LEU A 99 4.24 -14.22 -1.57
N SER A 100 5.41 -14.73 -1.92
CA SER A 100 6.41 -14.03 -2.73
C SER A 100 5.86 -13.64 -4.11
N GLN A 101 5.00 -14.47 -4.72
CA GLN A 101 4.31 -14.13 -5.99
C GLN A 101 3.24 -13.06 -5.80
N GLN A 102 2.49 -13.07 -4.68
CA GLN A 102 1.49 -12.04 -4.37
C GLN A 102 2.12 -10.66 -4.21
N TYR A 103 3.31 -10.59 -3.60
CA TYR A 103 4.09 -9.35 -3.46
C TYR A 103 4.89 -9.00 -4.72
N GLY A 104 4.90 -9.87 -5.73
CA GLY A 104 5.61 -9.67 -7.00
C GLY A 104 7.13 -9.81 -6.90
N VAL A 105 7.67 -10.29 -5.77
CA VAL A 105 9.12 -10.52 -5.60
C VAL A 105 9.59 -11.82 -6.24
N SER A 106 8.67 -12.76 -6.48
CA SER A 106 8.92 -14.00 -7.19
C SER A 106 8.04 -14.09 -8.44
N ARG A 107 8.63 -14.52 -9.55
CA ARG A 107 7.91 -14.80 -10.80
C ARG A 107 8.53 -15.98 -11.52
N ASP A 108 7.67 -16.79 -12.13
CA ASP A 108 8.13 -17.83 -13.02
C ASP A 108 8.68 -17.19 -14.29
N VAL A 109 9.81 -17.69 -14.75
CA VAL A 109 10.50 -17.25 -15.96
C VAL A 109 10.84 -18.47 -16.81
N GLU A 110 10.78 -18.30 -18.11
CA GLU A 110 11.28 -19.31 -19.05
C GLU A 110 12.46 -18.68 -19.80
N GLN A 111 13.63 -19.30 -19.70
CA GLN A 111 14.83 -18.85 -20.38
C GLN A 111 15.42 -20.01 -21.19
N ASN A 112 15.49 -19.86 -22.50
CA ASN A 112 15.96 -20.89 -23.42
C ASN A 112 15.22 -22.25 -23.31
N GLY A 113 13.89 -22.22 -23.08
CA GLY A 113 13.09 -23.43 -22.91
C GLY A 113 13.24 -24.13 -21.56
N VAL A 114 13.96 -23.52 -20.61
CA VAL A 114 14.10 -24.01 -19.23
C VAL A 114 13.25 -23.18 -18.30
N ALA A 115 12.30 -23.82 -17.61
CA ALA A 115 11.52 -23.18 -16.57
C ALA A 115 12.40 -22.84 -15.36
N GLY A 116 12.31 -21.61 -14.89
CA GLY A 116 13.03 -21.11 -13.72
C GLY A 116 12.19 -20.17 -12.90
N VAL A 117 12.73 -19.71 -11.78
CA VAL A 117 12.09 -18.73 -10.91
C VAL A 117 13.05 -17.54 -10.77
N HIS A 118 12.57 -16.37 -11.14
CA HIS A 118 13.25 -15.13 -10.80
C HIS A 118 12.76 -14.65 -9.43
N TYR A 119 13.69 -14.40 -8.51
CA TYR A 119 13.41 -13.86 -7.19
C TYR A 119 14.22 -12.57 -6.99
N ALA A 120 13.53 -11.48 -6.63
CA ALA A 120 14.14 -10.18 -6.38
C ALA A 120 14.01 -9.83 -4.88
N PRO A 121 15.04 -10.14 -4.05
CA PRO A 121 15.01 -9.85 -2.62
C PRO A 121 14.85 -8.34 -2.37
N GLN A 122 13.95 -7.99 -1.43
CA GLN A 122 13.70 -6.61 -1.05
C GLN A 122 12.93 -6.51 0.26
N THR A 123 12.98 -5.33 0.87
CA THR A 123 12.25 -5.01 2.10
C THR A 123 11.11 -4.06 1.78
N PHE A 124 9.89 -4.44 2.18
CA PHE A 124 8.74 -3.55 2.22
C PHE A 124 8.62 -2.92 3.62
N VAL A 125 8.35 -1.63 3.65
CA VAL A 125 7.91 -0.94 4.86
C VAL A 125 6.44 -0.60 4.70
N LEU A 126 5.63 -1.04 5.66
CA LEU A 126 4.19 -0.83 5.66
C LEU A 126 3.80 0.14 6.79
N ASN A 127 2.76 0.93 6.53
CA ASN A 127 2.13 1.76 7.56
C ASN A 127 1.15 0.95 8.43
N GLU A 128 0.50 1.61 9.37
CA GLU A 128 -0.48 1.06 10.31
C GLU A 128 -1.74 0.48 9.64
N ASN A 129 -2.03 0.88 8.41
CA ASN A 129 -3.11 0.34 7.58
C ASN A 129 -2.64 -0.82 6.68
N LEU A 130 -1.39 -1.30 6.87
CA LEU A 130 -0.73 -2.29 6.02
C LEU A 130 -0.64 -1.86 4.55
N GLN A 131 -0.40 -0.59 4.30
CA GLN A 131 -0.16 -0.03 2.98
C GLN A 131 1.34 0.18 2.79
N VAL A 132 1.86 -0.13 1.61
CA VAL A 132 3.29 0.06 1.27
C VAL A 132 3.63 1.54 1.28
N ILE A 133 4.55 1.94 2.16
CA ILE A 133 5.04 3.34 2.25
C ILE A 133 6.47 3.48 1.74
N ASN A 134 7.24 2.41 1.69
CA ASN A 134 8.53 2.37 1.01
C ASN A 134 8.92 0.94 0.63
N ILE A 135 9.80 0.83 -0.36
CA ILE A 135 10.39 -0.43 -0.85
C ILE A 135 11.89 -0.22 -0.95
N PHE A 136 12.65 -1.10 -0.33
CA PHE A 136 14.11 -1.11 -0.39
C PHE A 136 14.56 -2.36 -1.15
N PRO A 137 14.93 -2.24 -2.44
CA PRO A 137 15.59 -3.32 -3.16
C PRO A 137 16.89 -3.71 -2.45
N MET A 138 17.30 -4.96 -2.57
CA MET A 138 18.58 -5.39 -2.01
C MET A 138 19.72 -4.67 -2.73
N GLY A 139 20.46 -3.86 -1.97
CA GLY A 139 21.65 -3.13 -2.42
C GLY A 139 22.87 -3.53 -1.60
N GLU A 140 23.60 -2.54 -1.08
CA GLU A 140 24.74 -2.76 -0.18
C GLU A 140 24.28 -3.41 1.13
N ALA A 141 24.68 -4.67 1.35
CA ALA A 141 24.16 -5.50 2.46
C ALA A 141 24.37 -4.86 3.83
N HIS A 142 25.54 -4.26 4.07
CA HIS A 142 25.87 -3.61 5.36
C HIS A 142 25.07 -2.33 5.65
N GLN A 143 24.50 -1.68 4.61
CA GLN A 143 23.76 -0.43 4.76
C GLN A 143 22.25 -0.65 4.76
N HIS A 144 21.77 -1.82 4.32
CA HIS A 144 20.37 -2.07 4.05
C HIS A 144 19.48 -1.86 5.30
N ALA A 145 19.84 -2.47 6.42
CA ALA A 145 19.09 -2.32 7.68
C ALA A 145 19.08 -0.87 8.18
N GLN A 146 20.24 -0.18 8.06
CA GLN A 146 20.36 1.22 8.46
C GLN A 146 19.47 2.14 7.61
N GLN A 147 19.42 1.94 6.29
CA GLN A 147 18.55 2.70 5.40
C GLN A 147 17.07 2.53 5.74
N VAL A 148 16.64 1.30 6.07
CA VAL A 148 15.26 1.01 6.51
C VAL A 148 14.97 1.71 7.84
N PHE A 149 15.90 1.64 8.78
CA PHE A 149 15.77 2.29 10.09
C PHE A 149 15.70 3.82 9.97
N ASP A 150 16.61 4.44 9.22
CA ASP A 150 16.64 5.89 9.03
C ASP A 150 15.36 6.41 8.38
N PHE A 151 14.81 5.67 7.42
CA PHE A 151 13.51 5.98 6.85
C PHE A 151 12.41 5.95 7.91
N LEU A 152 12.31 4.88 8.71
CA LEU A 152 11.30 4.75 9.77
C LEU A 152 11.43 5.86 10.82
N LYS A 153 12.66 6.23 11.19
CA LYS A 153 12.96 7.31 12.12
C LYS A 153 12.55 8.69 11.58
N SER A 154 12.58 8.88 10.25
CA SER A 154 12.17 10.13 9.60
C SER A 154 10.65 10.33 9.57
N LEU A 155 9.88 9.28 9.83
CA LEU A 155 8.41 9.35 9.83
C LEU A 155 7.90 10.02 11.12
N PRO A 156 6.76 10.75 11.06
CA PRO A 156 6.13 11.27 12.26
C PRO A 156 5.78 10.14 13.23
N PRO A 157 5.78 10.37 14.56
CA PRO A 157 5.37 9.36 15.52
C PRO A 157 3.95 8.89 15.24
N LEU A 158 3.66 7.62 15.57
CA LEU A 158 2.29 7.11 15.51
C LEU A 158 1.45 7.81 16.59
N GLU A 159 0.21 8.14 16.25
CA GLU A 159 -0.76 8.62 17.23
C GLU A 159 -1.10 7.49 18.21
N GLU A 160 -1.29 7.84 19.49
CA GLU A 160 -1.78 6.88 20.46
C GLU A 160 -3.19 6.39 20.10
N GLY A 161 -3.41 5.09 20.26
CA GLY A 161 -4.72 4.48 20.06
C GLY A 161 -5.75 5.12 20.99
N ARG A 162 -6.88 5.57 20.45
CA ARG A 162 -8.01 6.13 21.21
C ARG A 162 -9.31 5.44 20.83
N SER A 163 -10.26 5.41 21.74
CA SER A 163 -11.60 4.90 21.44
C SER A 163 -12.24 5.74 20.34
N ALA A 164 -12.75 5.06 19.29
CA ALA A 164 -13.50 5.74 18.25
C ALA A 164 -14.84 6.24 18.81
N THR A 165 -15.11 7.54 18.63
CA THR A 165 -16.46 8.08 18.88
C THR A 165 -17.41 7.66 17.75
N PRO A 166 -18.70 7.53 18.01
CA PRO A 166 -19.69 7.29 16.94
C PRO A 166 -19.55 8.35 15.84
N HIS A 167 -19.30 7.94 14.61
CA HIS A 167 -19.17 8.80 13.43
C HIS A 167 -19.85 8.14 12.23
N ALA A 168 -20.10 8.92 11.18
CA ALA A 168 -20.61 8.38 9.93
C ALA A 168 -19.63 7.30 9.37
N PRO A 169 -20.13 6.28 8.66
CA PRO A 169 -19.30 5.25 8.05
C PRO A 169 -18.51 5.82 6.86
N VAL A 170 -17.39 6.49 7.18
CA VAL A 170 -16.49 7.12 6.22
C VAL A 170 -15.18 6.33 6.19
N LEU A 171 -14.76 5.94 5.00
CA LEU A 171 -13.46 5.32 4.75
C LEU A 171 -12.51 6.37 4.16
N VAL A 172 -11.39 6.62 4.82
CA VAL A 172 -10.31 7.47 4.33
C VAL A 172 -9.16 6.57 3.90
N ILE A 173 -8.79 6.66 2.62
CA ILE A 173 -7.68 5.88 2.05
C ILE A 173 -6.58 6.87 1.64
N PRO A 174 -5.47 6.92 2.37
CA PRO A 174 -4.37 7.82 2.05
C PRO A 174 -3.56 7.32 0.84
N ASN A 175 -2.82 8.24 0.20
CA ASN A 175 -1.82 7.93 -0.83
C ASN A 175 -2.35 7.15 -2.06
N VAL A 176 -3.63 7.32 -2.41
CA VAL A 176 -4.21 6.69 -3.61
C VAL A 176 -3.54 7.22 -4.88
N LEU A 177 -3.34 8.54 -4.95
CA LEU A 177 -2.56 9.20 -5.99
C LEU A 177 -1.29 9.82 -5.37
N ASP A 178 -0.20 9.80 -6.11
CA ASP A 178 1.01 10.52 -5.74
C ASP A 178 0.86 12.04 -5.97
N LYS A 179 1.78 12.82 -5.41
CA LYS A 179 1.74 14.29 -5.50
C LYS A 179 1.84 14.79 -6.94
N ALA A 180 2.62 14.12 -7.79
CA ALA A 180 2.78 14.50 -9.19
C ALA A 180 1.48 14.29 -9.97
N SER A 181 0.82 13.16 -9.78
CA SER A 181 -0.51 12.87 -10.36
C SER A 181 -1.56 13.87 -9.89
N CYS A 182 -1.59 14.20 -8.60
CA CYS A 182 -2.50 15.22 -8.07
C CYS A 182 -2.25 16.59 -8.71
N SER A 183 -0.98 17.02 -8.80
CA SER A 183 -0.60 18.28 -9.43
C SER A 183 -0.99 18.30 -10.90
N GLY A 184 -0.74 17.23 -11.64
CA GLY A 184 -1.12 17.10 -13.05
C GLY A 184 -2.63 17.26 -13.28
N LEU A 185 -3.47 16.63 -12.44
CA LEU A 185 -4.92 16.79 -12.51
C LEU A 185 -5.37 18.22 -12.22
N ILE A 186 -4.74 18.88 -11.24
CA ILE A 186 -5.01 20.29 -10.91
C ILE A 186 -4.62 21.20 -12.07
N ASP A 187 -3.48 20.95 -12.71
CA ASP A 187 -3.01 21.77 -13.82
C ASP A 187 -3.89 21.58 -15.08
N MET A 188 -4.41 20.37 -15.33
CA MET A 188 -5.41 20.12 -16.36
C MET A 188 -6.69 20.92 -16.11
N TYR A 189 -7.20 20.92 -14.87
CA TYR A 189 -8.34 21.76 -14.50
C TYR A 189 -8.06 23.26 -14.71
N LYS A 190 -6.90 23.75 -14.31
CA LYS A 190 -6.52 25.17 -14.50
C LYS A 190 -6.42 25.56 -15.97
N ALA A 191 -5.94 24.67 -16.81
CA ALA A 191 -5.83 24.91 -18.26
C ALA A 191 -7.20 24.95 -18.95
N ASP A 192 -8.15 24.14 -18.50
CA ASP A 192 -9.54 24.09 -19.01
C ASP A 192 -10.40 25.24 -18.46
N GLY A 193 -10.22 25.56 -17.16
CA GLY A 193 -11.00 26.56 -16.42
C GLY A 193 -12.27 25.98 -15.77
N GLY A 194 -12.67 24.78 -16.13
CA GLY A 194 -13.87 24.11 -15.63
C GLY A 194 -15.18 24.74 -16.06
N SER A 195 -16.25 24.05 -15.84
CA SER A 195 -17.62 24.53 -16.09
C SER A 195 -18.49 24.48 -14.82
N PRO A 196 -19.49 25.35 -14.65
CA PRO A 196 -20.38 25.34 -13.49
C PRO A 196 -21.01 23.96 -13.29
N SER A 197 -21.02 23.47 -12.08
CA SER A 197 -21.57 22.17 -11.72
C SER A 197 -22.92 22.32 -11.02
N GLY A 198 -23.99 21.87 -11.68
CA GLY A 198 -25.32 21.81 -11.12
C GLY A 198 -25.53 20.66 -10.13
N PHE A 199 -26.75 20.53 -9.64
CA PHE A 199 -27.21 19.41 -8.81
C PHE A 199 -28.58 18.92 -9.28
N MET A 200 -28.90 17.69 -8.95
CA MET A 200 -30.18 17.08 -9.32
C MET A 200 -31.20 17.26 -8.18
N ARG A 201 -32.43 17.61 -8.55
CA ARG A 201 -33.54 17.76 -7.61
C ARG A 201 -34.83 17.18 -8.18
N GLN A 202 -35.69 16.66 -7.31
CA GLN A 202 -37.03 16.22 -7.66
C GLN A 202 -37.96 17.43 -7.74
N VAL A 203 -38.54 17.68 -8.92
CA VAL A 203 -39.52 18.74 -9.13
C VAL A 203 -40.69 18.14 -9.90
N GLY A 204 -41.88 18.13 -9.28
CA GLY A 204 -43.09 17.57 -9.91
C GLY A 204 -42.96 16.08 -10.28
N GLY A 205 -42.27 15.28 -9.49
CA GLY A 205 -42.05 13.85 -9.74
C GLY A 205 -40.99 13.52 -10.79
N LYS A 206 -40.29 14.53 -11.34
CA LYS A 206 -39.18 14.37 -12.29
C LYS A 206 -37.87 14.85 -11.69
N THR A 207 -36.77 14.15 -11.97
CA THR A 207 -35.44 14.59 -11.64
C THR A 207 -34.94 15.61 -12.66
N VAL A 208 -34.65 16.83 -12.21
CA VAL A 208 -34.15 17.92 -13.06
C VAL A 208 -32.83 18.45 -12.54
N GLY A 209 -31.95 18.86 -13.46
CA GLY A 209 -30.71 19.54 -13.12
C GLY A 209 -30.95 21.03 -12.86
N LEU A 210 -30.46 21.52 -11.76
CA LEU A 210 -30.57 22.93 -11.36
C LEU A 210 -29.18 23.53 -11.10
N TYR A 211 -29.09 24.85 -11.31
CA TYR A 211 -27.94 25.67 -10.92
C TYR A 211 -28.42 26.68 -9.91
N ASP A 212 -27.88 26.66 -8.72
CA ASP A 212 -28.19 27.61 -7.65
C ASP A 212 -26.94 27.80 -6.79
N ASP A 213 -26.29 28.92 -6.95
CA ASP A 213 -25.06 29.24 -6.22
C ASP A 213 -25.26 29.38 -4.71
N ASN A 214 -26.51 29.47 -4.22
CA ASN A 214 -26.82 29.42 -2.78
C ASN A 214 -26.85 28.01 -2.23
N PHE A 215 -26.91 26.99 -3.09
CA PHE A 215 -26.92 25.57 -2.70
C PHE A 215 -25.61 24.86 -3.06
N LYS A 216 -25.09 25.10 -4.27
CA LYS A 216 -23.84 24.50 -4.74
C LYS A 216 -23.07 25.46 -5.64
N LYS A 217 -21.85 25.76 -5.23
CA LYS A 217 -20.90 26.56 -6.01
C LYS A 217 -19.62 25.77 -6.23
N ARG A 218 -19.55 25.09 -7.38
CA ARG A 218 -18.44 24.22 -7.80
C ARG A 218 -18.25 24.31 -9.30
N SER A 219 -17.03 24.21 -9.78
CA SER A 219 -16.73 24.01 -11.20
C SER A 219 -16.12 22.65 -11.44
N ASP A 220 -16.50 21.99 -12.52
CA ASP A 220 -16.07 20.64 -12.87
C ASP A 220 -15.31 20.66 -14.21
N PHE A 221 -14.18 19.96 -14.26
CA PHE A 221 -13.47 19.57 -15.45
C PHE A 221 -13.65 18.07 -15.68
N PHE A 222 -14.28 17.66 -16.78
CA PHE A 222 -14.48 16.26 -17.12
C PHE A 222 -13.27 15.70 -17.83
N ILE A 223 -12.75 14.58 -17.35
CA ILE A 223 -11.63 13.88 -17.97
C ILE A 223 -12.18 13.00 -19.10
N GLU A 224 -11.97 13.41 -20.35
CA GLU A 224 -12.41 12.66 -21.53
C GLU A 224 -11.29 11.80 -22.14
N ASP A 225 -10.04 12.03 -21.77
CA ASP A 225 -8.89 11.23 -22.23
C ASP A 225 -9.00 9.79 -21.75
N THR A 226 -9.25 8.88 -22.67
CA THR A 226 -9.45 7.45 -22.41
C THR A 226 -8.22 6.78 -21.77
N LYS A 227 -7.00 7.24 -22.13
CA LYS A 227 -5.78 6.68 -21.54
C LYS A 227 -5.65 7.07 -20.07
N LEU A 228 -5.93 8.34 -19.75
CA LEU A 228 -5.92 8.82 -18.37
C LEU A 228 -7.03 8.14 -17.55
N GLN A 229 -8.23 7.96 -18.11
CA GLN A 229 -9.29 7.20 -17.46
C GLN A 229 -8.86 5.76 -17.14
N GLN A 230 -8.20 5.07 -18.09
CA GLN A 230 -7.68 3.71 -17.86
C GLN A 230 -6.60 3.67 -16.77
N GLN A 231 -5.71 4.66 -16.73
CA GLN A 231 -4.71 4.79 -15.65
C GLN A 231 -5.37 4.98 -14.29
N LEU A 232 -6.34 5.89 -14.19
CA LEU A 232 -7.10 6.13 -12.96
C LEU A 232 -7.89 4.89 -12.54
N ASN A 233 -8.53 4.19 -13.48
CA ASN A 233 -9.19 2.90 -13.23
C ASN A 233 -8.24 1.89 -12.60
N THR A 234 -7.05 1.74 -13.19
CA THR A 234 -6.03 0.81 -12.70
C THR A 234 -5.63 1.12 -11.26
N ILE A 235 -5.38 2.41 -10.95
CA ILE A 235 -5.01 2.86 -9.61
C ILE A 235 -6.16 2.60 -8.62
N ILE A 236 -7.40 2.95 -8.95
CA ILE A 236 -8.55 2.80 -8.07
C ILE A 236 -8.85 1.31 -7.82
N LEU A 237 -8.82 0.47 -8.87
CA LEU A 237 -9.02 -0.98 -8.70
C LEU A 237 -7.93 -1.62 -7.85
N ARG A 238 -6.71 -1.10 -7.91
CA ARG A 238 -5.58 -1.62 -7.16
C ARG A 238 -5.54 -1.13 -5.71
N ARG A 239 -5.87 0.14 -5.45
CA ARG A 239 -5.67 0.81 -4.15
C ARG A 239 -6.96 1.08 -3.37
N VAL A 240 -8.06 1.34 -4.04
CA VAL A 240 -9.32 1.70 -3.38
C VAL A 240 -10.25 0.50 -3.23
N ARG A 241 -10.43 -0.29 -4.28
CA ARG A 241 -11.35 -1.43 -4.26
C ARG A 241 -11.09 -2.41 -3.11
N PRO A 242 -9.84 -2.86 -2.85
CA PRO A 242 -9.59 -3.79 -1.74
C PRO A 242 -9.95 -3.21 -0.37
N GLU A 243 -9.73 -1.91 -0.17
CA GLU A 243 -10.04 -1.24 1.09
C GLU A 243 -11.55 -1.07 1.30
N VAL A 244 -12.30 -0.78 0.25
CA VAL A 244 -13.77 -0.73 0.28
C VAL A 244 -14.35 -2.12 0.59
N GLU A 245 -13.81 -3.17 -0.03
CA GLU A 245 -14.23 -4.56 0.22
C GLU A 245 -13.97 -4.97 1.67
N LYS A 246 -12.83 -4.60 2.25
CA LYS A 246 -12.48 -4.87 3.65
C LYS A 246 -13.39 -4.11 4.63
N ALA A 247 -13.62 -2.81 4.38
CA ALA A 247 -14.34 -1.95 5.31
C ALA A 247 -15.86 -2.15 5.25
N PHE A 248 -16.42 -2.38 4.08
CA PHE A 248 -17.87 -2.35 3.86
C PHE A 248 -18.43 -3.64 3.28
N GLN A 249 -17.59 -4.65 3.01
CA GLN A 249 -17.99 -5.90 2.34
C GLN A 249 -18.77 -5.64 1.03
N PHE A 250 -18.35 -4.60 0.31
CA PHE A 250 -18.96 -4.12 -0.91
C PHE A 250 -17.98 -4.16 -2.06
N THR A 251 -18.37 -4.77 -3.19
CA THR A 251 -17.55 -4.85 -4.40
C THR A 251 -17.90 -3.74 -5.37
N ILE A 252 -16.92 -2.90 -5.71
CA ILE A 252 -17.05 -1.88 -6.75
C ILE A 252 -17.12 -2.59 -8.10
N THR A 253 -18.20 -2.38 -8.86
CA THR A 253 -18.46 -3.06 -10.15
C THR A 253 -18.24 -2.18 -11.36
N ARG A 254 -18.35 -0.85 -11.22
CA ARG A 254 -18.20 0.11 -12.34
C ARG A 254 -17.87 1.51 -11.84
N PHE A 255 -17.32 2.31 -12.75
CA PHE A 255 -17.12 3.76 -12.60
C PHE A 255 -18.09 4.48 -13.53
N GLU A 256 -18.65 5.58 -13.08
CA GLU A 256 -19.60 6.35 -13.87
C GLU A 256 -18.90 7.37 -14.76
N ARG A 257 -18.05 8.19 -14.17
CA ARG A 257 -17.32 9.27 -14.87
C ARG A 257 -16.15 9.76 -14.01
N TYR A 258 -15.20 10.41 -14.66
CA TYR A 258 -14.07 11.06 -14.01
C TYR A 258 -14.16 12.56 -14.19
N LEU A 259 -13.95 13.28 -13.10
CA LEU A 259 -13.91 14.75 -13.11
C LEU A 259 -12.98 15.27 -12.03
N VAL A 260 -12.44 16.46 -12.25
CA VAL A 260 -11.78 17.28 -11.23
C VAL A 260 -12.77 18.36 -10.82
N GLY A 261 -13.26 18.30 -9.58
CA GLY A 261 -14.19 19.28 -9.03
C GLY A 261 -13.43 20.32 -8.21
N CYS A 262 -13.64 21.61 -8.51
CA CYS A 262 -13.05 22.72 -7.78
C CYS A 262 -14.08 23.46 -6.94
N TYR A 263 -13.87 23.48 -5.63
CA TYR A 263 -14.51 24.40 -4.69
C TYR A 263 -13.52 25.51 -4.39
N ASP A 264 -13.59 26.61 -5.18
CA ASP A 264 -12.66 27.71 -5.05
C ASP A 264 -12.92 28.51 -3.78
N ALA A 265 -11.90 28.59 -2.91
CA ALA A 265 -11.98 29.31 -1.64
C ALA A 265 -12.16 30.82 -1.80
N GLN A 266 -11.60 31.41 -2.87
CA GLN A 266 -11.70 32.85 -3.13
C GLN A 266 -13.11 33.26 -3.55
N SER A 267 -13.78 32.42 -4.32
CA SER A 267 -15.17 32.65 -4.74
C SER A 267 -16.19 32.11 -3.73
N GLY A 268 -15.75 31.50 -2.63
CA GLY A 268 -16.61 30.90 -1.62
C GLY A 268 -17.33 29.64 -2.11
N GLY A 269 -16.58 28.73 -2.75
CA GLY A 269 -17.11 27.44 -3.23
C GLY A 269 -17.61 26.55 -2.11
N TYR A 270 -18.82 25.97 -2.28
CA TYR A 270 -19.44 25.05 -1.31
C TYR A 270 -20.51 24.14 -1.94
N PHE A 271 -20.96 23.17 -1.15
CA PHE A 271 -22.13 22.33 -1.44
C PHE A 271 -22.86 22.02 -0.12
N ARG A 272 -24.16 22.33 -0.03
CA ARG A 272 -25.03 22.11 1.14
C ARG A 272 -25.76 20.77 1.06
#